data_7c5255390583b5d71c500f97b947f450
#
_entry.id   7c5255390583b5d71c500f97b947f450
#
_cell.length_a   1.000
_cell.length_b   1.000
_cell.length_c   1.000
_cell.angle_alpha   90.00
_cell.angle_beta   90.00
_cell.angle_gamma   90.00
#
_symmetry.space_group_name_H-M   'P 1'
#
loop_
_entity.id
_entity.type
_entity.pdbx_description
1 polymer ?
#
loop_
_entity_poly.entity_id
_entity_poly.type
_entity_poly.pdbx_seq_one_letter_code
_entity_poly.pdbx_strand_id
1 'polypeptide(L)'
;MTANDVKVSLFTTELTTRGWLEQVSSIGYYMDKRIDEGSFHLVSSFGVIAEPSDDQVTILDLLESPASKEAEVVIIDRASELMPEETSGKELLRILRKFTSEGRTLILTLDPDEMDNNTLSDMKNSAEVVLDMMTAVVGGQLVRTVSVTRFLRAAGPVTERIGWKVMPEMGFIVDI
;
A
#
# COMPACT_ATOMS: atom_id res chain seq x y z
N MET A 1 9.03 -5.25 9.11
CA MET A 1 8.80 -3.98 9.83
C MET A 1 8.38 -4.25 11.27
N THR A 2 7.28 -4.91 11.52
CA THR A 2 6.83 -5.20 12.90
C THR A 2 7.82 -6.03 13.74
N ALA A 3 8.78 -6.76 13.11
CA ALA A 3 9.83 -7.47 13.81
C ALA A 3 10.82 -6.55 14.58
N ASN A 4 10.82 -5.26 14.27
CA ASN A 4 11.69 -4.24 14.86
C ASN A 4 10.88 -3.25 15.72
N ASP A 5 9.74 -3.67 16.27
CA ASP A 5 8.81 -2.86 17.09
C ASP A 5 8.19 -1.65 16.35
N VAL A 6 8.31 -1.61 15.04
CA VAL A 6 7.69 -0.57 14.20
C VAL A 6 6.17 -0.77 14.17
N LYS A 7 5.43 0.27 14.53
CA LYS A 7 3.97 0.26 14.43
C LYS A 7 3.52 0.46 12.98
N VAL A 8 2.69 -0.44 12.51
CA VAL A 8 2.16 -0.45 11.14
C VAL A 8 0.65 -0.39 11.14
N SER A 9 0.06 0.48 10.33
CA SER A 9 -1.38 0.46 10.03
C SER A 9 -1.59 0.16 8.55
N LEU A 10 -2.41 -0.82 8.26
CA LEU A 10 -2.82 -1.19 6.91
C LEU A 10 -4.30 -0.97 6.74
N PHE A 11 -4.66 -0.21 5.72
CA PHE A 11 -6.02 0.01 5.25
C PHE A 11 -6.20 -0.69 3.91
N THR A 12 -7.29 -1.45 3.75
CA THR A 12 -7.60 -2.12 2.48
C THR A 12 -9.06 -1.90 2.09
N THR A 13 -9.29 -1.64 0.81
CA THR A 13 -10.62 -1.56 0.21
C THR A 13 -11.02 -2.85 -0.51
N GLU A 14 -10.09 -3.77 -0.72
CA GLU A 14 -10.35 -4.99 -1.53
C GLU A 14 -10.83 -6.19 -0.70
N LEU A 15 -10.36 -6.31 0.54
CA LEU A 15 -10.59 -7.52 1.34
C LEU A 15 -11.22 -7.20 2.69
N THR A 16 -12.08 -8.11 3.16
CA THR A 16 -12.47 -8.11 4.56
C THR A 16 -11.26 -8.41 5.46
N THR A 17 -11.30 -8.00 6.71
CA THR A 17 -10.24 -8.31 7.69
C THR A 17 -9.92 -9.80 7.71
N ARG A 18 -10.95 -10.66 7.74
CA ARG A 18 -10.79 -12.11 7.70
C ARG A 18 -10.15 -12.59 6.39
N GLY A 19 -10.64 -12.10 5.25
CA GLY A 19 -10.11 -12.48 3.93
C GLY A 19 -8.64 -12.11 3.78
N TRP A 20 -8.25 -10.95 4.28
CA TRP A 20 -6.85 -10.52 4.27
C TRP A 20 -5.97 -11.43 5.15
N LEU A 21 -6.42 -11.75 6.37
CA LEU A 21 -5.69 -12.66 7.28
C LEU A 21 -5.55 -14.07 6.68
N GLU A 22 -6.61 -14.61 6.09
CA GLU A 22 -6.57 -15.91 5.41
C GLU A 22 -5.59 -15.89 4.22
N GLN A 23 -5.56 -14.80 3.46
CA GLN A 23 -4.65 -14.66 2.32
C GLN A 23 -3.17 -14.63 2.78
N VAL A 24 -2.81 -13.80 3.76
CA VAL A 24 -1.42 -13.71 4.21
C VAL A 24 -0.97 -14.97 4.95
N SER A 25 -1.87 -15.65 5.67
CA SER A 25 -1.55 -16.92 6.32
C SER A 25 -1.32 -18.05 5.31
N SER A 26 -2.03 -18.04 4.17
CA SER A 26 -1.86 -19.03 3.10
C SER A 26 -0.46 -19.01 2.46
N ILE A 27 0.24 -17.90 2.60
CA ILE A 27 1.61 -17.70 2.11
C ILE A 27 2.65 -17.69 3.24
N GLY A 28 2.26 -18.13 4.45
CA GLY A 28 3.19 -18.34 5.57
C GLY A 28 3.37 -17.14 6.51
N TYR A 29 2.58 -16.08 6.37
CA TYR A 29 2.65 -14.92 7.27
C TYR A 29 1.49 -14.92 8.27
N TYR A 30 1.78 -15.15 9.55
CA TYR A 30 0.79 -15.18 10.63
C TYR A 30 0.83 -13.86 11.40
N MET A 31 -0.26 -13.08 11.29
CA MET A 31 -0.31 -11.71 11.81
C MET A 31 -1.02 -11.58 13.17
N ASP A 32 -1.69 -12.65 13.63
CA ASP A 32 -2.50 -12.62 14.87
C ASP A 32 -1.73 -12.04 16.05
N LYS A 33 -0.53 -12.55 16.30
CA LYS A 33 0.32 -12.07 17.40
C LYS A 33 0.64 -10.58 17.30
N ARG A 34 0.88 -10.06 16.10
CA ARG A 34 1.20 -8.64 15.89
C ARG A 34 0.00 -7.73 16.09
N ILE A 35 -1.18 -8.23 15.73
CA ILE A 35 -2.45 -7.55 15.96
C ILE A 35 -2.75 -7.52 17.46
N ASP A 36 -2.61 -8.65 18.16
CA ASP A 36 -2.86 -8.75 19.60
C ASP A 36 -1.89 -7.87 20.42
N GLU A 37 -0.64 -7.75 20.00
CA GLU A 37 0.38 -6.87 20.60
C GLU A 37 0.18 -5.39 20.25
N GLY A 38 -0.74 -5.04 19.33
CA GLY A 38 -1.00 -3.66 18.86
C GLY A 38 0.13 -3.07 18.01
N SER A 39 1.06 -3.90 17.51
CA SER A 39 2.13 -3.45 16.59
C SER A 39 1.68 -3.45 15.12
N PHE A 40 0.53 -4.06 14.81
CA PHE A 40 -0.08 -4.07 13.49
C PHE A 40 -1.58 -3.84 13.58
N HIS A 41 -2.06 -2.76 12.96
CA HIS A 41 -3.48 -2.44 12.84
C HIS A 41 -3.96 -2.76 11.43
N LEU A 42 -4.99 -3.59 11.31
CA LEU A 42 -5.66 -3.91 10.06
C LEU A 42 -7.06 -3.31 10.06
N VAL A 43 -7.29 -2.40 9.12
CA VAL A 43 -8.58 -1.73 8.92
C VAL A 43 -9.07 -2.06 7.52
N SER A 44 -10.26 -2.63 7.44
CA SER A 44 -10.93 -2.96 6.18
C SER A 44 -12.19 -2.12 6.02
N SER A 45 -12.43 -1.59 4.83
CA SER A 45 -13.71 -0.95 4.48
C SER A 45 -14.86 -1.96 4.38
N PHE A 46 -14.55 -3.27 4.21
CA PHE A 46 -15.51 -4.35 4.24
C PHE A 46 -15.62 -4.92 5.66
N GLY A 47 -16.71 -4.62 6.38
CA GLY A 47 -16.93 -5.28 7.67
C GLY A 47 -17.52 -4.40 8.74
N VAL A 48 -17.63 -3.13 8.50
CA VAL A 48 -18.56 -2.30 9.23
C VAL A 48 -19.86 -2.29 8.43
N ILE A 49 -20.89 -2.98 8.93
CA ILE A 49 -22.27 -2.68 8.54
C ILE A 49 -22.57 -1.31 9.16
N ALA A 50 -21.94 -0.30 8.66
CA ALA A 50 -22.36 1.06 8.84
C ALA A 50 -23.50 1.27 7.83
N GLU A 51 -24.58 1.89 8.27
CA GLU A 51 -25.54 2.45 7.32
C GLU A 51 -24.76 3.27 6.30
N PRO A 52 -25.12 3.21 5.00
CA PRO A 52 -24.44 4.00 4.00
C PRO A 52 -24.51 5.48 4.42
N SER A 53 -23.41 6.00 4.93
CA SER A 53 -23.25 7.45 5.04
C SER A 53 -23.02 7.95 3.62
N ASP A 54 -23.70 9.03 3.24
CA ASP A 54 -23.47 9.68 1.93
C ASP A 54 -22.03 10.19 1.78
N ASP A 55 -21.23 10.16 2.85
CA ASP A 55 -19.83 10.60 2.84
C ASP A 55 -18.90 9.43 2.49
N GLN A 56 -18.35 9.45 1.30
CA GLN A 56 -17.33 8.51 0.85
C GLN A 56 -16.04 8.75 1.64
N VAL A 57 -15.53 7.71 2.32
CA VAL A 57 -14.24 7.75 3.02
C VAL A 57 -13.13 8.00 2.01
N THR A 58 -12.33 9.01 2.25
CA THR A 58 -11.20 9.38 1.40
C THR A 58 -9.85 9.00 2.03
N ILE A 59 -8.78 9.03 1.23
CA ILE A 59 -7.41 8.87 1.73
C ILE A 59 -7.09 9.90 2.83
N LEU A 60 -7.67 11.10 2.76
CA LEU A 60 -7.44 12.16 3.75
C LEU A 60 -8.01 11.78 5.11
N ASP A 61 -9.21 11.20 5.13
CA ASP A 61 -9.85 10.72 6.37
C ASP A 61 -9.03 9.60 7.02
N LEU A 62 -8.49 8.70 6.19
CA LEU A 62 -7.62 7.62 6.68
C LEU A 62 -6.33 8.17 7.30
N LEU A 63 -5.70 9.16 6.70
CA LEU A 63 -4.47 9.77 7.23
C LEU A 63 -4.71 10.55 8.54
N GLU A 64 -5.91 11.10 8.72
CA GLU A 64 -6.32 11.78 9.95
C GLU A 64 -6.80 10.81 11.06
N SER A 65 -6.99 9.53 10.77
CA SER A 65 -7.47 8.53 11.72
C SER A 65 -6.48 8.31 12.87
N PRO A 66 -6.96 7.89 14.06
CA PRO A 66 -6.08 7.53 15.18
C PRO A 66 -5.06 6.45 14.80
N ALA A 67 -5.48 5.42 14.05
CA ALA A 67 -4.61 4.34 13.61
C ALA A 67 -3.43 4.84 12.77
N SER A 68 -3.66 5.81 11.87
CA SER A 68 -2.57 6.44 11.09
C SER A 68 -1.67 7.34 11.93
N LYS A 69 -2.25 8.05 12.90
CA LYS A 69 -1.49 8.97 13.77
C LYS A 69 -0.54 8.24 14.73
N GLU A 70 -0.89 7.03 15.14
CA GLU A 70 -0.06 6.19 16.02
C GLU A 70 0.97 5.34 15.27
N ALA A 71 0.82 5.18 13.95
CA ALA A 71 1.69 4.34 13.14
C ALA A 71 2.91 5.09 12.62
N GLU A 72 4.05 4.40 12.57
CA GLU A 72 5.27 4.85 11.88
C GLU A 72 5.21 4.54 10.38
N VAL A 73 4.50 3.47 10.02
CA VAL A 73 4.26 3.07 8.63
C VAL A 73 2.76 2.93 8.39
N VAL A 74 2.26 3.64 7.42
CA VAL A 74 0.88 3.53 6.95
C VAL A 74 0.88 2.95 5.55
N ILE A 75 0.10 1.90 5.34
CA ILE A 75 -0.11 1.25 4.05
C ILE A 75 -1.57 1.42 3.68
N ILE A 76 -1.83 1.95 2.50
CA ILE A 76 -3.18 2.07 1.97
C ILE A 76 -3.24 1.26 0.68
N ASP A 77 -3.92 0.13 0.76
CA ASP A 77 -4.08 -0.80 -0.33
C ASP A 77 -5.26 -0.35 -1.21
N ARG A 78 -5.01 -0.26 -2.52
CA ARG A 78 -5.90 0.28 -3.54
C ARG A 78 -6.35 1.71 -3.25
N ALA A 79 -5.38 2.56 -2.94
CA ALA A 79 -5.63 3.95 -2.60
C ALA A 79 -6.25 4.76 -3.75
N SER A 80 -6.19 4.27 -4.99
CA SER A 80 -6.87 4.89 -6.15
C SER A 80 -8.38 5.06 -5.95
N GLU A 81 -9.04 4.11 -5.28
CA GLU A 81 -10.48 4.20 -4.97
C GLU A 81 -10.83 5.26 -3.92
N LEU A 82 -9.85 5.70 -3.16
CA LEU A 82 -10.01 6.63 -2.02
C LEU A 82 -9.59 8.06 -2.38
N MET A 83 -9.34 8.33 -3.66
CA MET A 83 -8.94 9.66 -4.09
C MET A 83 -10.11 10.64 -3.99
N PRO A 84 -9.92 11.80 -3.35
CA PRO A 84 -10.99 12.77 -3.17
C PRO A 84 -11.30 13.45 -4.52
N GLU A 85 -12.57 13.46 -4.91
CA GLU A 85 -13.03 14.02 -6.19
C GLU A 85 -12.82 15.54 -6.28
N GLU A 86 -13.00 16.26 -5.18
CA GLU A 86 -12.94 17.74 -5.15
C GLU A 86 -11.55 18.29 -4.84
N THR A 87 -10.60 17.44 -4.45
CA THR A 87 -9.25 17.88 -4.06
C THR A 87 -8.32 17.88 -5.26
N SER A 88 -7.69 19.02 -5.55
CA SER A 88 -6.70 19.07 -6.63
C SER A 88 -5.48 18.18 -6.32
N GLY A 89 -4.85 17.61 -7.36
CA GLY A 89 -3.64 16.79 -7.20
C GLY A 89 -2.54 17.51 -6.41
N LYS A 90 -2.39 18.81 -6.57
CA LYS A 90 -1.40 19.62 -5.81
C LYS A 90 -1.73 19.68 -4.31
N GLU A 91 -2.99 19.82 -3.97
CA GLU A 91 -3.43 19.86 -2.57
C GLU A 91 -3.25 18.48 -1.93
N LEU A 92 -3.66 17.42 -2.63
CA LEU A 92 -3.40 16.05 -2.21
C LEU A 92 -1.92 15.83 -1.89
N LEU A 93 -1.02 16.17 -2.83
CA LEU A 93 0.42 16.02 -2.63
C LEU A 93 0.95 16.86 -1.44
N ARG A 94 0.40 18.04 -1.22
CA ARG A 94 0.76 18.85 -0.06
C ARG A 94 0.45 18.13 1.25
N ILE A 95 -0.69 17.47 1.33
CA ILE A 95 -1.12 16.71 2.51
C ILE A 95 -0.26 15.47 2.69
N LEU A 96 -0.03 14.68 1.63
CA LEU A 96 0.82 13.49 1.68
C LEU A 96 2.25 13.85 2.16
N ARG A 97 2.82 14.93 1.62
CA ARG A 97 4.14 15.42 2.04
C ARG A 97 4.16 15.90 3.49
N LYS A 98 3.11 16.58 3.94
CA LYS A 98 2.98 16.97 5.34
C LYS A 98 3.01 15.74 6.23
N PHE A 99 2.20 14.72 5.91
CA PHE A 99 2.12 13.47 6.67
C PHE A 99 3.50 12.78 6.78
N THR A 100 4.22 12.64 5.65
CA THR A 100 5.54 11.99 5.64
C THR A 100 6.64 12.85 6.28
N SER A 101 6.52 14.19 6.27
CA SER A 101 7.48 15.08 6.92
C SER A 101 7.55 14.95 8.45
N GLU A 102 6.56 14.32 9.05
CA GLU A 102 6.52 14.00 10.48
C GLU A 102 7.31 12.72 10.84
N GLY A 103 8.12 12.22 9.92
CA GLY A 103 8.96 11.03 10.12
C GLY A 103 8.23 9.71 9.86
N ARG A 104 7.06 9.75 9.24
CA ARG A 104 6.26 8.58 8.88
C ARG A 104 6.54 8.09 7.47
N THR A 105 6.36 6.81 7.26
CA THR A 105 6.39 6.19 5.92
C THR A 105 4.97 5.96 5.42
N LEU A 106 4.68 6.39 4.20
CA LEU A 106 3.41 6.13 3.53
C LEU A 106 3.65 5.25 2.31
N ILE A 107 2.94 4.12 2.24
CA ILE A 107 2.98 3.18 1.12
C ILE A 107 1.57 3.14 0.52
N LEU A 108 1.47 3.42 -0.77
CA LEU A 108 0.21 3.40 -1.52
C LEU A 108 0.32 2.37 -2.63
N THR A 109 -0.67 1.48 -2.75
CA THR A 109 -0.89 0.74 -3.99
C THR A 109 -1.95 1.48 -4.80
N LEU A 110 -1.71 1.60 -6.10
CA LEU A 110 -2.55 2.38 -7.00
C LEU A 110 -2.84 1.57 -8.25
N ASP A 111 -4.08 1.63 -8.72
CA ASP A 111 -4.43 1.18 -10.06
C ASP A 111 -4.33 2.39 -11.01
N PRO A 112 -3.41 2.38 -11.99
CA PRO A 112 -3.27 3.48 -12.94
C PRO A 112 -4.53 3.75 -13.76
N ASP A 113 -5.35 2.73 -14.02
CA ASP A 113 -6.55 2.84 -14.85
C ASP A 113 -7.71 3.52 -14.10
N GLU A 114 -7.63 3.62 -12.79
CA GLU A 114 -8.60 4.29 -11.92
C GLU A 114 -8.27 5.77 -11.63
N MET A 115 -7.13 6.25 -12.12
CA MET A 115 -6.63 7.59 -11.80
C MET A 115 -6.53 8.49 -13.03
N ASP A 116 -6.72 9.80 -12.84
CA ASP A 116 -6.35 10.74 -13.89
C ASP A 116 -4.81 10.79 -14.06
N ASN A 117 -4.38 10.91 -15.32
CA ASN A 117 -2.98 10.84 -15.69
C ASN A 117 -2.10 11.93 -15.05
N ASN A 118 -2.65 13.11 -14.77
CA ASN A 118 -1.89 14.22 -14.20
C ASN A 118 -1.62 13.95 -12.72
N THR A 119 -2.64 13.55 -11.97
CA THR A 119 -2.51 13.19 -10.55
C THR A 119 -1.57 12.00 -10.37
N LEU A 120 -1.71 10.95 -11.18
CA LEU A 120 -0.80 9.80 -11.14
C LEU A 120 0.65 10.20 -11.43
N SER A 121 0.87 11.02 -12.46
CA SER A 121 2.20 11.53 -12.83
C SER A 121 2.79 12.38 -11.69
N ASP A 122 2.01 13.26 -11.11
CA ASP A 122 2.43 14.10 -10.00
C ASP A 122 2.78 13.26 -8.75
N MET A 123 2.01 12.22 -8.44
CA MET A 123 2.31 11.30 -7.34
C MET A 123 3.60 10.53 -7.60
N LYS A 124 3.79 9.94 -8.79
CA LYS A 124 5.03 9.25 -9.18
C LYS A 124 6.26 10.17 -9.09
N ASN A 125 6.12 11.41 -9.54
CA ASN A 125 7.20 12.41 -9.47
C ASN A 125 7.51 12.88 -8.03
N SER A 126 6.58 12.74 -7.12
CA SER A 126 6.71 13.16 -5.72
C SER A 126 7.18 12.06 -4.80
N ALA A 127 6.91 10.80 -5.13
CA ALA A 127 7.30 9.65 -4.34
C ALA A 127 8.83 9.49 -4.29
N GLU A 128 9.36 9.00 -3.17
CA GLU A 128 10.80 8.67 -3.04
C GLU A 128 11.13 7.34 -3.72
N VAL A 129 10.18 6.40 -3.71
CA VAL A 129 10.29 5.10 -4.36
C VAL A 129 9.05 4.85 -5.19
N VAL A 130 9.23 4.43 -6.45
CA VAL A 130 8.15 4.01 -7.35
C VAL A 130 8.47 2.62 -7.88
N LEU A 131 7.55 1.71 -7.64
CA LEU A 131 7.59 0.33 -8.08
C LEU A 131 6.41 0.08 -9.02
N ASP A 132 6.68 -0.23 -10.28
CA ASP A 132 5.65 -0.62 -11.23
C ASP A 132 5.58 -2.15 -11.30
N MET A 133 4.44 -2.72 -10.89
CA MET A 133 4.19 -4.15 -10.92
C MET A 133 3.53 -4.53 -12.25
N MET A 134 4.13 -5.48 -12.95
CA MET A 134 3.64 -5.91 -14.25
C MET A 134 3.48 -7.43 -14.31
N THR A 135 2.51 -7.86 -15.11
CA THR A 135 2.26 -9.27 -15.40
C THR A 135 2.22 -9.46 -16.91
N ALA A 136 2.97 -10.42 -17.42
CA ALA A 136 3.02 -10.73 -18.85
C ALA A 136 2.99 -12.24 -19.08
N VAL A 137 2.50 -12.67 -20.23
CA VAL A 137 2.59 -14.07 -20.67
C VAL A 137 3.78 -14.21 -21.62
N VAL A 138 4.79 -14.98 -21.20
CA VAL A 138 6.00 -15.24 -21.99
C VAL A 138 6.13 -16.75 -22.17
N GLY A 139 6.14 -17.21 -23.42
CA GLY A 139 6.24 -18.66 -23.73
C GLY A 139 5.11 -19.52 -23.11
N GLY A 140 3.92 -18.95 -22.95
CA GLY A 140 2.76 -19.61 -22.32
C GLY A 140 2.80 -19.62 -20.79
N GLN A 141 3.79 -19.00 -20.17
CA GLN A 141 3.90 -18.89 -18.71
C GLN A 141 3.62 -17.45 -18.24
N LEU A 142 2.94 -17.36 -17.09
CA LEU A 142 2.69 -16.06 -16.44
C LEU A 142 3.95 -15.61 -15.72
N VAL A 143 4.52 -14.50 -16.18
CA VAL A 143 5.70 -13.87 -15.57
C VAL A 143 5.26 -12.60 -14.87
N ARG A 144 5.65 -12.47 -13.62
CA ARG A 144 5.41 -11.27 -12.82
C ARG A 144 6.74 -10.55 -12.57
N THR A 145 6.74 -9.24 -12.78
CA THR A 145 7.93 -8.42 -12.57
C THR A 145 7.58 -7.17 -11.78
N VAL A 146 8.55 -6.71 -11.00
CA VAL A 146 8.55 -5.38 -10.39
C VAL A 146 9.64 -4.57 -11.08
N SER A 147 9.28 -3.42 -11.63
CA SER A 147 10.25 -2.44 -12.15
C SER A 147 10.41 -1.31 -11.17
N VAL A 148 11.65 -1.03 -10.77
CA VAL A 148 11.99 0.11 -9.92
C VAL A 148 12.20 1.31 -10.83
N THR A 149 11.19 2.14 -10.99
CA THR A 149 11.24 3.30 -11.90
C THR A 149 11.73 4.57 -11.22
N ARG A 150 11.73 4.57 -9.90
CA ARG A 150 12.30 5.65 -9.08
C ARG A 150 12.78 5.09 -7.75
N PHE A 151 13.97 5.52 -7.33
CA PHE A 151 14.50 5.23 -5.99
C PHE A 151 15.43 6.37 -5.59
N LEU A 152 14.92 7.33 -4.85
CA LEU A 152 15.72 8.44 -4.32
C LEU A 152 16.56 7.96 -3.14
N ARG A 153 17.79 8.47 -3.07
CA ARG A 153 18.71 8.20 -1.96
C ARG A 153 19.07 6.70 -1.78
N ALA A 154 19.08 5.94 -2.89
CA ALA A 154 19.59 4.57 -2.84
C ALA A 154 21.07 4.58 -2.40
N ALA A 155 21.42 3.69 -1.47
CA ALA A 155 22.78 3.57 -0.95
C ALA A 155 23.74 2.83 -1.91
N GLY A 156 23.24 2.35 -3.05
CA GLY A 156 24.00 1.60 -4.05
C GLY A 156 23.20 1.39 -5.33
N PRO A 157 23.71 0.56 -6.25
CA PRO A 157 23.00 0.21 -7.47
C PRO A 157 21.65 -0.41 -7.17
N VAL A 158 20.62 -0.01 -7.90
CA VAL A 158 19.27 -0.57 -7.79
C VAL A 158 19.02 -1.45 -9.01
N THR A 159 18.58 -2.69 -8.79
CA THR A 159 18.14 -3.57 -9.86
C THR A 159 16.85 -3.02 -10.45
N GLU A 160 16.87 -2.64 -11.73
CA GLU A 160 15.75 -1.97 -12.38
C GLU A 160 14.52 -2.88 -12.56
N ARG A 161 14.73 -4.18 -12.73
CA ARG A 161 13.64 -5.14 -12.91
C ARG A 161 13.93 -6.45 -12.19
N ILE A 162 12.93 -6.91 -11.44
CA ILE A 162 13.03 -8.09 -10.59
C ILE A 162 11.85 -9.01 -10.90
N GLY A 163 12.10 -10.26 -11.26
CA GLY A 163 11.08 -11.31 -11.37
C GLY A 163 10.64 -11.78 -9.97
N TRP A 164 9.37 -12.15 -9.84
CA TRP A 164 8.87 -12.67 -8.58
C TRP A 164 7.73 -13.67 -8.76
N LYS A 165 7.54 -14.51 -7.76
CA LYS A 165 6.43 -15.44 -7.64
C LYS A 165 5.99 -15.58 -6.19
N VAL A 166 4.75 -15.98 -5.98
CA VAL A 166 4.23 -16.34 -4.66
C VAL A 166 4.10 -17.85 -4.61
N MET A 167 4.64 -18.48 -3.58
CA MET A 167 4.50 -19.91 -3.34
C MET A 167 3.80 -20.13 -2.00
N PRO A 168 2.87 -21.11 -1.94
CA PRO A 168 2.23 -21.47 -0.68
C PRO A 168 3.28 -21.76 0.40
N GLU A 169 3.01 -21.32 1.62
CA GLU A 169 3.88 -21.48 2.81
C GLU A 169 5.29 -20.86 2.72
N MET A 170 5.78 -20.55 1.54
CA MET A 170 7.10 -19.93 1.32
C MET A 170 7.02 -18.43 1.11
N GLY A 171 5.83 -17.91 0.81
CA GLY A 171 5.59 -16.49 0.61
C GLY A 171 6.11 -15.96 -0.72
N PHE A 172 6.59 -14.74 -0.68
CA PHE A 172 7.11 -14.02 -1.84
C PHE A 172 8.56 -14.43 -2.11
N ILE A 173 8.80 -14.92 -3.32
CA ILE A 173 10.12 -15.36 -3.76
C ILE A 173 10.57 -14.47 -4.93
N VAL A 174 11.78 -13.94 -4.80
CA VAL A 174 12.43 -13.17 -5.85
C VAL A 174 13.17 -14.14 -6.78
N ASP A 175 12.91 -14.04 -8.08
CA ASP A 175 13.63 -14.77 -9.12
C ASP A 175 14.78 -13.86 -9.61
N ILE A 176 16.01 -14.19 -9.20
CA ILE A 176 17.23 -13.45 -9.54
C ILE A 176 17.86 -14.07 -10.79
#